data_c79b688eacc313110e66a512b3bc3669
#
_entry.id   c79b688eacc313110e66a512b3bc3669
#
_cell.length_a   1.000
_cell.length_b   1.000
_cell.length_c   1.000
_cell.angle_alpha   90.00
_cell.angle_beta   90.00
_cell.angle_gamma   90.00
#
_symmetry.space_group_name_H-M   'P 1'
#
loop_
_entity.id
_entity.type
_entity.pdbx_description
1 polymer ?
#
loop_
_entity_poly.entity_id
_entity_poly.type
_entity_poly.pdbx_seq_one_letter_code
_entity_poly.pdbx_strand_id
1 'polypeptide(L)'
;MSGSDGAPVTRSRRRRARLAGVLLGVGVVTLGVLGLWQPGFRDDSAPATAAPVAWSRPAVSADGLPGRSGVRITRVAVTGGGGLLDLRFRVLDPDKAHVLHDPATPPAVVDERSGLILDRLLMGHAHGDAFRAATTYYLIFENTGNWVHRGSKVAVLLGDAEVDHVVVR
;
A
#
# COMPACT_ATOMS: atom_id res chain seq x y z
N MET A 1 3.81 46.13 -52.11
CA MET A 1 4.70 46.98 -51.28
C MET A 1 5.19 46.07 -50.21
N SER A 2 6.32 45.48 -50.42
CA SER A 2 7.63 45.94 -49.89
C SER A 2 7.74 45.57 -48.42
N GLY A 3 8.66 44.84 -47.91
CA GLY A 3 9.94 44.30 -48.29
C GLY A 3 10.34 43.39 -47.10
N SER A 4 10.95 42.26 -47.28
CA SER A 4 12.39 41.97 -47.30
C SER A 4 13.09 42.47 -46.00
N ASP A 5 13.82 41.72 -45.27
CA ASP A 5 15.13 41.10 -45.39
C ASP A 5 15.44 40.49 -44.01
N GLY A 6 16.14 39.45 -43.77
CA GLY A 6 17.34 38.98 -44.35
C GLY A 6 18.16 38.39 -43.19
N ALA A 7 18.67 37.21 -43.35
CA ALA A 7 19.63 36.47 -42.48
C ALA A 7 20.95 37.25 -42.30
N PRO A 8 21.95 36.82 -41.50
CA PRO A 8 22.61 35.56 -41.76
C PRO A 8 23.18 34.77 -40.55
N VAL A 9 23.40 33.55 -40.86
CA VAL A 9 24.28 32.53 -40.32
C VAL A 9 25.71 33.03 -40.05
N THR A 10 26.27 32.71 -38.90
CA THR A 10 27.74 32.64 -38.74
C THR A 10 28.16 31.34 -38.08
N ARG A 11 28.74 30.49 -38.91
CA ARG A 11 29.63 29.37 -38.51
C ARG A 11 31.01 29.94 -38.13
N SER A 12 31.58 29.46 -37.09
CA SER A 12 33.04 29.48 -36.84
C SER A 12 33.37 28.20 -36.03
N ARG A 13 33.78 27.17 -36.64
CA ARG A 13 35.08 26.70 -37.12
C ARG A 13 36.26 26.88 -36.14
N ARG A 14 36.60 25.70 -35.61
CA ARG A 14 37.97 25.15 -35.43
C ARG A 14 38.86 25.85 -34.39
N ARG A 15 39.38 25.05 -33.46
CA ARG A 15 40.80 24.70 -33.47
C ARG A 15 41.08 23.50 -32.56
N ARG A 16 41.73 22.55 -33.18
CA ARG A 16 42.45 21.46 -32.54
C ARG A 16 43.75 22.01 -31.98
N ALA A 17 44.17 21.57 -30.80
CA ALA A 17 45.56 21.59 -30.43
C ALA A 17 45.86 20.30 -29.64
N ARG A 18 46.70 19.47 -30.24
CA ARG A 18 47.40 18.35 -29.64
C ARG A 18 48.65 18.90 -28.93
N LEU A 19 49.09 18.26 -27.86
CA LEU A 19 50.47 18.03 -27.45
C LEU A 19 50.40 17.26 -26.12
N ALA A 20 50.77 16.12 -26.11
CA ALA A 20 51.88 15.25 -25.79
C ALA A 20 52.77 15.81 -24.64
N GLY A 21 52.92 15.03 -23.59
CA GLY A 21 53.92 15.25 -22.54
C GLY A 21 53.94 14.05 -21.58
N VAL A 22 54.89 13.18 -21.85
CA VAL A 22 55.37 12.03 -21.08
C VAL A 22 56.18 12.52 -19.87
N LEU A 23 56.09 11.84 -18.71
CA LEU A 23 57.22 11.32 -17.91
C LEU A 23 56.77 11.01 -16.48
N LEU A 24 56.79 9.74 -16.16
CA LEU A 24 57.61 9.08 -15.14
C LEU A 24 57.78 9.79 -13.81
N GLY A 25 57.25 9.16 -12.77
CA GLY A 25 57.58 9.38 -11.37
C GLY A 25 57.21 8.16 -10.54
N VAL A 26 58.12 7.19 -10.45
CA VAL A 26 58.05 6.09 -9.49
C VAL A 26 58.35 6.66 -8.12
N GLY A 27 57.37 6.65 -7.24
CA GLY A 27 57.52 6.95 -5.84
C GLY A 27 56.85 5.87 -5.01
N VAL A 28 57.61 4.86 -4.63
CA VAL A 28 57.24 3.89 -3.63
C VAL A 28 57.31 4.58 -2.27
N VAL A 29 56.20 4.90 -1.69
CA VAL A 29 56.10 5.24 -0.25
C VAL A 29 55.28 4.18 0.43
N THR A 30 55.94 3.22 1.01
CA THR A 30 55.40 2.30 1.98
C THR A 30 55.19 3.07 3.28
N LEU A 31 53.96 3.57 3.51
CA LEU A 31 53.53 4.04 4.82
C LEU A 31 52.60 3.01 5.41
N GLY A 32 53.03 2.45 6.53
CA GLY A 32 52.30 1.46 7.30
C GLY A 32 50.92 1.95 7.71
N VAL A 33 49.93 1.21 7.26
CA VAL A 33 48.57 1.35 7.74
C VAL A 33 48.47 0.65 9.09
N LEU A 34 48.68 1.40 10.19
CA LEU A 34 48.10 1.00 11.45
C LEU A 34 46.57 1.03 11.27
N GLY A 35 46.01 -0.12 10.96
CA GLY A 35 44.58 -0.34 10.98
C GLY A 35 44.05 -0.15 12.40
N LEU A 36 43.52 1.01 12.67
CA LEU A 36 42.61 1.19 13.78
C LEU A 36 41.40 0.29 13.52
N TRP A 37 41.41 -0.87 14.15
CA TRP A 37 40.24 -1.70 14.31
C TRP A 37 39.22 -0.88 15.12
N GLN A 38 38.34 -0.21 14.42
CA GLN A 38 37.09 0.22 15.01
C GLN A 38 36.18 -1.01 15.07
N PRO A 39 35.77 -1.47 16.26
CA PRO A 39 34.65 -2.39 16.32
C PRO A 39 33.46 -1.62 15.81
N GLY A 40 33.13 -1.83 14.53
CA GLY A 40 31.89 -1.35 13.97
C GLY A 40 30.77 -1.96 14.80
N PHE A 41 30.07 -1.12 15.52
CA PHE A 41 28.74 -1.44 15.98
C PHE A 41 27.95 -1.73 14.68
N ARG A 42 27.85 -3.01 14.33
CA ARG A 42 26.84 -3.46 13.41
C ARG A 42 25.54 -3.22 14.15
N ASP A 43 24.83 -2.22 13.70
CA ASP A 43 23.41 -2.11 13.95
C ASP A 43 22.77 -3.29 13.20
N ASP A 44 22.77 -4.45 13.84
CA ASP A 44 22.06 -5.65 13.36
C ASP A 44 20.55 -5.51 13.60
N SER A 45 20.06 -4.28 13.66
CA SER A 45 18.64 -3.99 13.51
C SER A 45 18.27 -4.20 12.05
N ALA A 46 18.23 -5.46 11.62
CA ALA A 46 17.50 -5.80 10.41
C ALA A 46 16.10 -5.18 10.55
N PRO A 47 15.61 -4.43 9.54
CA PRO A 47 14.26 -3.90 9.60
C PRO A 47 13.34 -5.07 9.90
N ALA A 48 12.56 -4.96 10.97
CA ALA A 48 11.60 -5.99 11.33
C ALA A 48 10.74 -6.22 10.07
N THR A 49 10.91 -7.38 9.44
CA THR A 49 10.13 -7.73 8.27
C THR A 49 8.68 -7.78 8.73
N ALA A 50 7.87 -6.86 8.24
CA ALA A 50 6.45 -6.85 8.55
C ALA A 50 5.89 -8.24 8.24
N ALA A 51 5.07 -8.77 9.15
CA ALA A 51 4.42 -10.05 8.93
C ALA A 51 3.65 -10.01 7.60
N PRO A 52 3.71 -11.09 6.80
CA PRO A 52 2.97 -11.13 5.54
C PRO A 52 1.47 -10.97 5.79
N VAL A 53 0.80 -10.20 4.95
CA VAL A 53 -0.64 -9.99 5.05
C VAL A 53 -1.38 -11.30 4.81
N ALA A 54 -2.29 -11.64 5.71
CA ALA A 54 -3.11 -12.84 5.59
C ALA A 54 -4.39 -12.53 4.79
N TRP A 55 -4.42 -12.98 3.54
CA TRP A 55 -5.62 -12.87 2.68
C TRP A 55 -6.55 -14.08 2.79
N SER A 56 -6.13 -15.17 3.41
CA SER A 56 -6.97 -16.33 3.73
C SER A 56 -7.15 -16.40 5.23
N ARG A 57 -8.38 -16.43 5.69
CA ARG A 57 -8.77 -16.41 7.10
C ARG A 57 -9.81 -17.49 7.38
N PRO A 58 -9.96 -17.91 8.62
CA PRO A 58 -11.04 -18.81 8.99
C PRO A 58 -12.40 -18.25 8.58
N ALA A 59 -13.12 -19.01 7.75
CA ALA A 59 -14.48 -18.65 7.37
C ALA A 59 -15.43 -18.78 8.55
N VAL A 60 -16.27 -17.79 8.74
CA VAL A 60 -17.34 -17.78 9.73
C VAL A 60 -18.65 -17.33 9.07
N SER A 61 -19.78 -17.76 9.63
CA SER A 61 -21.06 -17.22 9.18
C SER A 61 -21.20 -15.73 9.55
N ALA A 62 -22.08 -15.01 8.86
CA ALA A 62 -22.39 -13.62 9.22
C ALA A 62 -22.84 -13.47 10.69
N ASP A 63 -23.55 -14.45 11.21
CA ASP A 63 -23.99 -14.49 12.62
C ASP A 63 -22.87 -14.95 13.56
N GLY A 64 -21.83 -15.61 13.08
CA GLY A 64 -20.65 -16.00 13.84
C GLY A 64 -19.63 -14.89 14.00
N LEU A 65 -19.60 -13.92 13.08
CA LEU A 65 -18.64 -12.82 13.07
C LEU A 65 -18.62 -12.00 14.38
N PRO A 66 -19.75 -11.69 15.03
CA PRO A 66 -19.74 -11.02 16.33
C PRO A 66 -19.00 -11.79 17.43
N GLY A 67 -19.13 -13.11 17.43
CA GLY A 67 -18.41 -13.97 18.39
C GLY A 67 -16.89 -13.93 18.17
N ARG A 68 -16.45 -13.82 16.93
CA ARG A 68 -15.04 -13.85 16.53
C ARG A 68 -14.36 -12.48 16.61
N SER A 69 -14.90 -11.51 15.89
CA SER A 69 -14.28 -10.18 15.72
C SER A 69 -15.07 -9.04 16.39
N GLY A 70 -16.09 -9.36 17.19
CA GLY A 70 -16.86 -8.35 17.93
C GLY A 70 -17.71 -7.40 17.07
N VAL A 71 -17.86 -7.68 15.76
CA VAL A 71 -18.56 -6.80 14.84
C VAL A 71 -19.62 -7.53 14.02
N ARG A 72 -20.57 -6.78 13.47
CA ARG A 72 -21.59 -7.27 12.54
C ARG A 72 -21.56 -6.45 11.27
N ILE A 73 -21.43 -7.10 10.12
CA ILE A 73 -21.57 -6.44 8.82
C ILE A 73 -23.02 -6.00 8.67
N THR A 74 -23.23 -4.73 8.37
CA THR A 74 -24.56 -4.16 8.16
C THR A 74 -24.86 -3.90 6.70
N ARG A 75 -23.81 -3.62 5.89
CA ARG A 75 -23.98 -3.31 4.49
C ARG A 75 -22.64 -3.46 3.74
N VAL A 76 -22.73 -3.97 2.51
CA VAL A 76 -21.72 -3.79 1.46
C VAL A 76 -22.46 -3.21 0.25
N ALA A 77 -21.99 -2.09 -0.28
CA ALA A 77 -22.67 -1.45 -1.41
C ALA A 77 -21.70 -0.73 -2.33
N VAL A 78 -22.02 -0.75 -3.63
CA VAL A 78 -21.31 0.04 -4.62
C VAL A 78 -21.75 1.51 -4.51
N THR A 79 -20.81 2.43 -4.58
CA THR A 79 -21.02 3.87 -4.53
C THR A 79 -20.07 4.61 -5.46
N GLY A 80 -20.08 5.94 -5.49
CA GLY A 80 -19.17 6.73 -6.31
C GLY A 80 -19.25 6.40 -7.81
N GLY A 81 -20.46 6.19 -8.34
CA GLY A 81 -20.62 5.82 -9.76
C GLY A 81 -20.07 4.45 -10.13
N GLY A 82 -19.86 3.57 -9.15
CA GLY A 82 -19.28 2.24 -9.35
C GLY A 82 -17.83 2.11 -8.92
N GLY A 83 -17.11 3.22 -8.82
CA GLY A 83 -15.68 3.24 -8.53
C GLY A 83 -15.30 2.99 -7.06
N LEU A 84 -16.27 2.90 -6.17
CA LEU A 84 -16.06 2.70 -4.74
C LEU A 84 -16.95 1.61 -4.18
N LEU A 85 -16.48 0.96 -3.11
CA LEU A 85 -17.24 -0.01 -2.33
C LEU A 85 -17.34 0.45 -0.87
N ASP A 86 -18.55 0.65 -0.36
CA ASP A 86 -18.88 1.06 1.00
C ASP A 86 -19.19 -0.19 1.84
N LEU A 87 -18.28 -0.56 2.72
CA LEU A 87 -18.47 -1.61 3.72
C LEU A 87 -18.82 -0.96 5.06
N ARG A 88 -19.97 -1.31 5.63
CA ARG A 88 -20.37 -0.85 6.95
C ARG A 88 -20.51 -2.01 7.91
N PHE A 89 -20.01 -1.79 9.12
CA PHE A 89 -20.14 -2.72 10.21
C PHE A 89 -20.48 -2.01 11.52
N ARG A 90 -21.17 -2.71 12.39
CA ARG A 90 -21.50 -2.24 13.74
C ARG A 90 -20.66 -2.97 14.75
N VAL A 91 -20.04 -2.24 15.64
CA VAL A 91 -19.29 -2.80 16.77
C VAL A 91 -20.27 -3.23 17.86
N LEU A 92 -20.18 -4.47 18.27
CA LEU A 92 -20.97 -5.05 19.36
C LEU A 92 -20.12 -5.29 20.60
N ASP A 93 -18.85 -5.66 20.40
CA ASP A 93 -17.86 -5.92 21.45
C ASP A 93 -16.56 -5.19 21.07
N PRO A 94 -16.26 -4.03 21.69
CA PRO A 94 -15.05 -3.25 21.38
C PRO A 94 -13.75 -3.99 21.65
N ASP A 95 -13.70 -4.81 22.70
CA ASP A 95 -12.49 -5.53 23.09
C ASP A 95 -12.12 -6.56 22.03
N LYS A 96 -13.10 -7.26 21.46
CA LYS A 96 -12.88 -8.16 20.33
C LYS A 96 -12.60 -7.43 19.04
N ALA A 97 -13.25 -6.28 18.83
CA ALA A 97 -13.08 -5.49 17.61
C ALA A 97 -11.66 -4.92 17.45
N HIS A 98 -10.87 -4.89 18.52
CA HIS A 98 -9.49 -4.46 18.47
C HIS A 98 -8.65 -5.23 17.41
N VAL A 99 -9.00 -6.47 17.10
CA VAL A 99 -8.35 -7.28 16.05
C VAL A 99 -8.42 -6.64 14.65
N LEU A 100 -9.36 -5.73 14.41
CA LEU A 100 -9.47 -5.00 13.15
C LEU A 100 -8.33 -3.98 12.94
N HIS A 101 -7.56 -3.69 13.97
CA HIS A 101 -6.39 -2.81 13.90
C HIS A 101 -5.07 -3.58 13.67
N ASP A 102 -5.11 -4.89 13.60
CA ASP A 102 -3.92 -5.70 13.33
C ASP A 102 -3.44 -5.49 11.88
N PRO A 103 -2.23 -4.95 11.67
CA PRO A 103 -1.70 -4.73 10.33
C PRO A 103 -1.42 -6.03 9.56
N ALA A 104 -1.33 -7.18 10.23
CA ALA A 104 -1.18 -8.48 9.58
C ALA A 104 -2.51 -8.98 8.99
N THR A 105 -3.64 -8.45 9.43
CA THR A 105 -4.98 -8.82 8.98
C THR A 105 -5.81 -7.60 8.56
N PRO A 106 -5.32 -6.78 7.62
CA PRO A 106 -6.04 -5.59 7.18
C PRO A 106 -7.41 -5.96 6.61
N PRO A 107 -8.40 -5.10 6.73
CA PRO A 107 -9.70 -5.34 6.13
C PRO A 107 -9.61 -5.39 4.61
N ALA A 108 -10.37 -6.29 4.00
CA ALA A 108 -10.46 -6.39 2.54
C ALA A 108 -11.82 -6.94 2.12
N VAL A 109 -12.09 -6.81 0.82
CA VAL A 109 -13.25 -7.43 0.17
C VAL A 109 -12.75 -8.21 -1.04
N VAL A 110 -13.16 -9.48 -1.17
CA VAL A 110 -12.77 -10.35 -2.27
C VAL A 110 -13.99 -10.63 -3.14
N ASP A 111 -13.91 -10.34 -4.43
CA ASP A 111 -14.95 -10.74 -5.38
C ASP A 111 -14.88 -12.25 -5.60
N GLU A 112 -15.91 -12.98 -5.20
CA GLU A 112 -15.93 -14.45 -5.26
C GLU A 112 -15.85 -15.00 -6.69
N ARG A 113 -16.28 -14.23 -7.68
CA ARG A 113 -16.27 -14.66 -9.07
C ARG A 113 -14.87 -14.60 -9.68
N SER A 114 -14.13 -13.54 -9.42
CA SER A 114 -12.82 -13.28 -10.02
C SER A 114 -11.64 -13.58 -9.09
N GLY A 115 -11.88 -13.65 -7.78
CA GLY A 115 -10.82 -13.72 -6.77
C GLY A 115 -10.08 -12.41 -6.57
N LEU A 116 -10.57 -11.30 -7.16
CA LEU A 116 -9.94 -9.99 -7.02
C LEU A 116 -10.08 -9.47 -5.59
N ILE A 117 -8.97 -9.05 -5.01
CA ILE A 117 -8.92 -8.50 -3.66
C ILE A 117 -8.95 -6.97 -3.74
N LEU A 118 -9.95 -6.36 -3.08
CA LEU A 118 -10.07 -4.94 -2.87
C LEU A 118 -9.57 -4.62 -1.47
N ASP A 119 -8.33 -4.17 -1.37
CA ASP A 119 -7.63 -3.86 -0.11
C ASP A 119 -7.23 -2.39 0.00
N ARG A 120 -7.38 -1.62 -1.08
CA ARG A 120 -7.05 -0.20 -1.10
C ARG A 120 -8.16 0.62 -0.46
N LEU A 121 -7.93 1.02 0.77
CA LEU A 121 -8.81 1.91 1.50
C LEU A 121 -8.60 3.36 1.03
N LEU A 122 -9.66 3.97 0.49
CA LEU A 122 -9.70 5.41 0.22
C LEU A 122 -10.03 6.19 1.50
N MET A 123 -10.95 5.66 2.31
CA MET A 123 -11.34 6.21 3.61
C MET A 123 -11.59 5.08 4.59
N GLY A 124 -11.00 5.22 5.76
CA GLY A 124 -11.28 4.41 6.93
C GLY A 124 -11.60 5.33 8.12
N HIS A 125 -12.22 4.80 9.16
CA HIS A 125 -12.26 5.52 10.42
C HIS A 125 -10.82 5.72 10.94
N ALA A 126 -10.59 6.81 11.66
CA ALA A 126 -9.25 7.17 12.14
C ALA A 126 -8.60 6.01 12.91
N HIS A 127 -7.44 5.60 12.44
CA HIS A 127 -6.62 4.60 13.12
C HIS A 127 -6.03 5.22 14.38
N GLY A 128 -6.55 4.85 15.53
CA GLY A 128 -6.05 5.34 16.83
C GLY A 128 -7.12 5.52 17.88
N ASP A 129 -8.37 5.71 17.51
CA ASP A 129 -9.47 5.76 18.45
C ASP A 129 -10.00 4.35 18.75
N ALA A 130 -10.22 4.08 20.03
CA ALA A 130 -10.85 2.84 20.45
C ALA A 130 -12.26 2.72 19.85
N PHE A 131 -12.61 1.53 19.39
CA PHE A 131 -13.96 1.25 18.94
C PHE A 131 -14.98 1.49 20.06
N ARG A 132 -16.16 1.98 19.71
CA ARG A 132 -17.27 2.20 20.64
C ARG A 132 -18.38 1.21 20.39
N ALA A 133 -18.88 0.59 21.44
CA ALA A 133 -20.02 -0.31 21.36
C ALA A 133 -21.24 0.36 20.73
N ALA A 134 -22.05 -0.41 20.03
CA ALA A 134 -23.27 0.02 19.35
C ALA A 134 -23.06 1.10 18.25
N THR A 135 -21.82 1.38 17.88
CA THR A 135 -21.48 2.37 16.85
C THR A 135 -21.28 1.68 15.49
N THR A 136 -21.75 2.32 14.43
CA THR A 136 -21.53 1.88 13.06
C THR A 136 -20.34 2.61 12.45
N TYR A 137 -19.41 1.85 11.95
CA TYR A 137 -18.22 2.31 11.24
C TYR A 137 -18.32 1.96 9.77
N TYR A 138 -17.50 2.60 8.94
CA TYR A 138 -17.43 2.33 7.51
C TYR A 138 -15.99 2.28 7.01
N LEU A 139 -15.80 1.52 5.96
CA LEU A 139 -14.57 1.43 5.19
C LEU A 139 -14.92 1.63 3.72
N ILE A 140 -14.22 2.53 3.05
CA ILE A 140 -14.42 2.80 1.63
C ILE A 140 -13.22 2.25 0.88
N PHE A 141 -13.47 1.24 0.05
CA PHE A 141 -12.45 0.63 -0.81
C PHE A 141 -12.53 1.20 -2.22
N GLU A 142 -11.38 1.27 -2.88
CA GLU A 142 -11.33 1.51 -4.32
C GLU A 142 -11.86 0.29 -5.07
N ASN A 143 -12.84 0.49 -5.94
CA ASN A 143 -13.36 -0.52 -6.86
C ASN A 143 -12.89 -0.19 -8.29
N THR A 144 -11.57 -0.23 -8.48
CA THR A 144 -10.93 0.12 -9.74
C THR A 144 -11.46 -0.76 -10.86
N GLY A 145 -11.89 -0.16 -11.96
CA GLY A 145 -12.45 -0.88 -13.10
C GLY A 145 -13.86 -1.42 -12.88
N ASN A 146 -14.54 -1.03 -11.80
CA ASN A 146 -15.92 -1.46 -11.49
C ASN A 146 -16.10 -2.98 -11.48
N TRP A 147 -15.13 -3.73 -10.94
CA TRP A 147 -15.17 -5.19 -10.92
C TRP A 147 -16.32 -5.73 -10.07
N VAL A 148 -16.58 -5.09 -8.94
CA VAL A 148 -17.69 -5.43 -8.05
C VAL A 148 -18.90 -4.58 -8.40
N HIS A 149 -20.04 -5.23 -8.60
CA HIS A 149 -21.29 -4.59 -8.98
C HIS A 149 -22.38 -4.88 -7.95
N ARG A 150 -23.49 -4.16 -8.05
CA ARG A 150 -24.70 -4.53 -7.32
C ARG A 150 -25.12 -5.95 -7.68
N GLY A 151 -25.37 -6.78 -6.68
CA GLY A 151 -25.68 -8.20 -6.82
C GLY A 151 -24.47 -9.12 -6.87
N SER A 152 -23.23 -8.59 -6.94
CA SER A 152 -22.02 -9.41 -6.77
C SER A 152 -22.04 -10.09 -5.40
N LYS A 153 -21.46 -11.28 -5.31
CA LYS A 153 -21.16 -11.96 -4.06
C LYS A 153 -19.69 -11.73 -3.74
N VAL A 154 -19.44 -11.36 -2.50
CA VAL A 154 -18.09 -11.07 -2.03
C VAL A 154 -17.82 -11.76 -0.70
N ALA A 155 -16.56 -12.15 -0.49
CA ALA A 155 -16.07 -12.49 0.83
C ALA A 155 -15.56 -11.20 1.51
N VAL A 156 -15.92 -11.00 2.76
CA VAL A 156 -15.52 -9.83 3.55
C VAL A 156 -14.56 -10.28 4.64
N LEU A 157 -13.35 -9.72 4.61
CA LEU A 157 -12.29 -9.98 5.56
C LEU A 157 -12.25 -8.87 6.62
N LEU A 158 -12.57 -9.21 7.86
CA LEU A 158 -12.56 -8.29 9.01
C LEU A 158 -11.85 -8.92 10.21
N GLY A 159 -10.74 -8.30 10.63
CA GLY A 159 -9.89 -8.87 11.66
C GLY A 159 -9.36 -10.24 11.21
N ASP A 160 -9.46 -11.24 12.06
CA ASP A 160 -8.99 -12.60 11.83
C ASP A 160 -10.07 -13.56 11.24
N ALA A 161 -11.12 -13.00 10.65
CA ALA A 161 -12.24 -13.77 10.11
C ALA A 161 -12.62 -13.35 8.69
N GLU A 162 -13.24 -14.30 7.97
CA GLU A 162 -13.79 -14.14 6.63
C GLU A 162 -15.28 -14.50 6.63
N VAL A 163 -16.09 -13.67 6.01
CA VAL A 163 -17.53 -13.91 5.82
C VAL A 163 -17.84 -14.00 4.34
N ASP A 164 -18.20 -15.19 3.88
CA ASP A 164 -18.51 -15.46 2.48
C ASP A 164 -19.94 -15.06 2.11
N HIS A 165 -20.18 -14.98 0.80
CA HIS A 165 -21.49 -14.82 0.17
C HIS A 165 -22.25 -13.55 0.57
N VAL A 166 -21.52 -12.51 0.96
CA VAL A 166 -22.12 -11.21 1.22
C VAL A 166 -22.58 -10.58 -0.09
N VAL A 167 -23.86 -10.27 -0.20
CA VAL A 167 -24.43 -9.70 -1.42
C VAL A 167 -24.27 -8.17 -1.41
N VAL A 168 -23.66 -7.64 -2.47
CA VAL A 168 -23.43 -6.21 -2.69
C VAL A 168 -24.73 -5.51 -3.14
N ARG A 169 -25.05 -4.37 -2.52
CA ARG A 169 -26.26 -3.56 -2.79
C ARG A 169 -25.97 -2.33 -3.63
#